data_7b962bc5124a943e2592ef9b55a72d05
#
_entry.id   7b962bc5124a943e2592ef9b55a72d05
#
_cell.length_a   1.000
_cell.length_b   1.000
_cell.length_c   1.000
_cell.angle_alpha   90.00
_cell.angle_beta   90.00
_cell.angle_gamma   90.00
#
_symmetry.space_group_name_H-M   'P 1'
#
loop_
_entity.id
_entity.type
_entity.pdbx_description
1 polymer ?
#
loop_
_entity_poly.entity_id
_entity_poly.type
_entity_poly.pdbx_seq_one_letter_code
_entity_poly.pdbx_strand_id
1 'polypeptide(L)'
;FEFDAKDLVYVRIDRRRKIPVSTLLFALGLSQEEICETYYQQVTYRLVEGNKWSTPFYPSRFRGVKPLFDLVDSKTGEVIAEAGKKITPRFVKEIEDSNSVKEILVPFESIIGRFASSDIINEKTGEIWLEAGEEITCDFDQKSGSITGGNLKTLFDNGVTEVQTLDIDHVN
;
A
#
# COMPACT_ATOMS: atom_id res chain seq x y z
N PHE A 1 0.11 -15.97 -23.17
CA PHE A 1 0.49 -15.64 -21.80
C PHE A 1 0.68 -16.92 -21.01
N GLU A 2 1.67 -16.95 -20.15
CA GLU A 2 2.02 -18.11 -19.30
C GLU A 2 2.33 -17.60 -17.89
N PHE A 3 1.94 -18.39 -16.89
CA PHE A 3 2.35 -18.16 -15.49
C PHE A 3 3.50 -19.12 -15.15
N ASP A 4 4.41 -18.68 -14.32
CA ASP A 4 5.42 -19.57 -13.75
C ASP A 4 4.99 -20.07 -12.35
N ALA A 5 5.84 -20.86 -11.72
CA ALA A 5 5.61 -21.40 -10.38
C ALA A 5 5.60 -20.34 -9.26
N LYS A 6 5.96 -19.10 -9.58
CA LYS A 6 5.97 -17.94 -8.68
C LYS A 6 4.86 -16.95 -9.01
N ASP A 7 3.86 -17.36 -9.80
CA ASP A 7 2.75 -16.53 -10.30
C ASP A 7 3.17 -15.31 -11.13
N LEU A 8 4.41 -15.30 -11.65
CA LEU A 8 4.86 -14.26 -12.56
C LEU A 8 4.31 -14.50 -13.96
N VAL A 9 3.79 -13.42 -14.56
CA VAL A 9 3.21 -13.47 -15.90
C VAL A 9 4.25 -13.22 -16.97
N TYR A 10 4.27 -14.10 -17.94
CA TYR A 10 5.16 -14.03 -19.11
C TYR A 10 4.34 -14.05 -20.39
N VAL A 11 4.94 -13.48 -21.44
CA VAL A 11 4.41 -13.55 -22.80
C VAL A 11 5.41 -14.26 -23.71
N ARG A 12 4.92 -15.11 -24.57
CA ARG A 12 5.68 -15.76 -25.63
C ARG A 12 5.15 -15.32 -26.98
N ILE A 13 6.00 -14.63 -27.74
CA ILE A 13 5.67 -14.15 -29.08
C ILE A 13 6.25 -15.15 -30.09
N ASP A 14 5.40 -15.62 -31.01
CA ASP A 14 5.78 -16.56 -32.06
C ASP A 14 6.49 -17.83 -31.55
N ARG A 15 6.05 -18.36 -30.38
CA ARG A 15 6.60 -19.56 -29.74
C ARG A 15 8.11 -19.51 -29.46
N ARG A 16 8.70 -18.34 -29.51
CA ARG A 16 10.13 -18.12 -29.27
C ARG A 16 10.41 -17.87 -27.79
N ARG A 17 11.32 -16.96 -27.49
CA ARG A 17 11.76 -16.65 -26.13
C ARG A 17 10.59 -16.09 -25.29
N LYS A 18 10.47 -16.59 -24.11
CA LYS A 18 9.56 -16.12 -23.06
C LYS A 18 10.13 -14.82 -22.45
N ILE A 19 9.36 -13.77 -22.39
CA ILE A 19 9.72 -12.47 -21.81
C ILE A 19 8.71 -12.08 -20.74
N PRO A 20 9.08 -11.31 -19.71
CA PRO A 20 8.13 -10.77 -18.71
C PRO A 20 7.04 -9.95 -19.39
N VAL A 21 5.81 -10.04 -18.91
CA VAL A 21 4.68 -9.26 -19.48
C VAL A 21 4.91 -7.76 -19.37
N SER A 22 5.55 -7.28 -18.31
CA SER A 22 5.91 -5.88 -18.14
C SER A 22 6.75 -5.34 -19.30
N THR A 23 7.68 -6.13 -19.82
CA THR A 23 8.49 -5.76 -21.01
C THR A 23 7.61 -5.52 -22.22
N LEU A 24 6.57 -6.34 -22.44
CA LEU A 24 5.61 -6.14 -23.50
C LEU A 24 4.80 -4.85 -23.31
N LEU A 25 4.33 -4.60 -22.07
CA LEU A 25 3.53 -3.42 -21.75
C LEU A 25 4.32 -2.12 -21.98
N PHE A 26 5.58 -2.08 -21.57
CA PHE A 26 6.49 -0.96 -21.87
C PHE A 26 6.71 -0.79 -23.37
N ALA A 27 6.88 -1.89 -24.13
CA ALA A 27 7.03 -1.84 -25.58
C ALA A 27 5.76 -1.35 -26.30
N LEU A 28 4.59 -1.51 -25.68
CA LEU A 28 3.32 -0.97 -26.16
C LEU A 28 3.12 0.52 -25.81
N GLY A 29 4.06 1.10 -25.06
CA GLY A 29 4.09 2.52 -24.72
C GLY A 29 3.45 2.89 -23.38
N LEU A 30 3.07 1.90 -22.54
CA LEU A 30 2.58 2.20 -21.21
C LEU A 30 3.74 2.62 -20.30
N SER A 31 3.52 3.66 -19.51
CA SER A 31 4.43 4.04 -18.43
C SER A 31 4.27 3.09 -17.23
N GLN A 32 5.20 3.13 -16.29
CA GLN A 32 5.12 2.35 -15.07
C GLN A 32 3.88 2.72 -14.23
N GLU A 33 3.58 4.02 -14.13
CA GLU A 33 2.41 4.52 -13.44
C GLU A 33 1.11 4.01 -14.09
N GLU A 34 0.98 4.08 -15.42
CA GLU A 34 -0.19 3.56 -16.15
C GLU A 34 -0.37 2.04 -15.95
N ILE A 35 0.72 1.28 -15.86
CA ILE A 35 0.67 -0.14 -15.54
C ILE A 35 0.15 -0.36 -14.11
N CYS A 36 0.67 0.40 -13.15
CA CYS A 36 0.22 0.33 -11.76
C CYS A 36 -1.27 0.68 -11.61
N GLU A 37 -1.72 1.75 -12.25
CA GLU A 37 -3.13 2.17 -12.22
C GLU A 37 -4.07 1.17 -12.89
N THR A 38 -3.62 0.55 -13.99
CA THR A 38 -4.47 -0.36 -14.78
C THR A 38 -4.65 -1.71 -14.13
N TYR A 39 -3.60 -2.26 -13.52
CA TYR A 39 -3.57 -3.66 -13.08
C TYR A 39 -3.65 -3.87 -11.58
N TYR A 40 -3.48 -2.80 -10.77
CA TYR A 40 -3.52 -2.89 -9.32
C TYR A 40 -4.59 -1.97 -8.73
N GLN A 41 -5.14 -2.38 -7.61
CA GLN A 41 -5.95 -1.48 -6.79
C GLN A 41 -5.04 -0.55 -5.99
N GLN A 42 -5.51 0.67 -5.79
CA GLN A 42 -4.77 1.68 -5.03
C GLN A 42 -5.36 1.80 -3.62
N VAL A 43 -4.48 1.98 -2.66
CA VAL A 43 -4.84 2.25 -1.26
C VAL A 43 -4.17 3.54 -0.82
N THR A 44 -4.97 4.50 -0.40
CA THR A 44 -4.49 5.81 0.06
C THR A 44 -4.19 5.78 1.56
N TYR A 45 -3.02 6.27 1.93
CA TYR A 45 -2.60 6.49 3.31
C TYR A 45 -2.46 7.98 3.54
N ARG A 46 -3.19 8.52 4.54
CA ARG A 46 -3.09 9.92 4.97
C ARG A 46 -2.48 9.99 6.35
N LEU A 47 -1.42 10.78 6.50
CA LEU A 47 -0.79 11.01 7.78
C LEU A 47 -1.72 11.87 8.66
N VAL A 48 -1.99 11.39 9.87
CA VAL A 48 -2.79 12.07 10.88
C VAL A 48 -1.97 12.33 12.13
N GLU A 49 -2.51 13.11 13.06
CA GLU A 49 -1.85 13.40 14.33
C GLU A 49 -1.41 12.13 15.07
N GLY A 50 -0.25 12.19 15.74
CA GLY A 50 0.30 11.08 16.50
C GLY A 50 1.07 10.07 15.66
N ASN A 51 1.57 10.44 14.49
CA ASN A 51 2.34 9.57 13.58
C ASN A 51 1.60 8.26 13.26
N LYS A 52 0.33 8.37 12.89
CA LYS A 52 -0.51 7.27 12.40
C LYS A 52 -0.99 7.57 11.00
N TRP A 53 -1.33 6.53 10.27
CA TRP A 53 -1.96 6.66 8.97
C TRP A 53 -3.45 6.37 9.07
N SER A 54 -4.27 7.21 8.43
CA SER A 54 -5.66 6.89 8.10
C SER A 54 -5.69 6.23 6.73
N THR A 55 -6.35 5.09 6.63
CA THR A 55 -6.48 4.33 5.38
C THR A 55 -7.89 3.77 5.25
N PRO A 56 -8.42 3.61 4.02
CA PRO A 56 -9.71 2.98 3.80
C PRO A 56 -9.77 1.59 4.42
N PHE A 57 -10.91 1.28 5.04
CA PHE A 57 -11.14 -0.01 5.68
C PHE A 57 -11.99 -0.91 4.80
N TYR A 58 -11.46 -2.10 4.48
CA TYR A 58 -12.15 -3.14 3.74
C TYR A 58 -12.32 -4.37 4.63
N PRO A 59 -13.44 -4.51 5.36
CA PRO A 59 -13.62 -5.57 6.36
C PRO A 59 -13.43 -6.98 5.82
N SER A 60 -13.84 -7.24 4.58
CA SER A 60 -13.69 -8.54 3.91
C SER A 60 -12.25 -9.06 3.86
N ARG A 61 -11.25 -8.15 3.75
CA ARG A 61 -9.82 -8.50 3.72
C ARG A 61 -9.28 -8.99 5.06
N PHE A 62 -9.95 -8.61 6.14
CA PHE A 62 -9.57 -9.03 7.50
C PHE A 62 -10.26 -10.32 7.94
N ARG A 63 -11.08 -10.93 7.09
CA ARG A 63 -11.79 -12.17 7.41
C ARG A 63 -10.82 -13.31 7.75
N GLY A 64 -10.89 -13.79 8.98
CA GLY A 64 -10.02 -14.85 9.48
C GLY A 64 -8.60 -14.43 9.87
N VAL A 65 -8.25 -13.17 9.65
CA VAL A 65 -6.95 -12.58 9.99
C VAL A 65 -6.88 -12.27 11.49
N LYS A 66 -5.69 -12.37 12.07
CA LYS A 66 -5.35 -11.82 13.39
C LYS A 66 -4.54 -10.55 13.15
N PRO A 67 -5.09 -9.36 13.36
CA PRO A 67 -4.35 -8.12 13.14
C PRO A 67 -3.16 -8.04 14.10
N LEU A 68 -2.06 -7.47 13.63
CA LEU A 68 -0.83 -7.28 14.42
C LEU A 68 -0.94 -6.08 15.36
N PHE A 69 -1.91 -5.20 15.14
CA PHE A 69 -2.19 -3.99 15.92
C PHE A 69 -3.70 -3.80 16.06
N ASP A 70 -4.10 -2.98 17.02
CA ASP A 70 -5.51 -2.64 17.20
C ASP A 70 -6.05 -1.90 15.98
N LEU A 71 -7.17 -2.36 15.44
CA LEU A 71 -7.89 -1.63 14.40
C LEU A 71 -8.74 -0.57 15.07
N VAL A 72 -8.45 0.68 14.80
CA VAL A 72 -9.10 1.84 15.40
C VAL A 72 -9.85 2.61 14.33
N ASP A 73 -11.10 2.97 14.58
CA ASP A 73 -11.87 3.84 13.69
C ASP A 73 -11.22 5.23 13.64
N SER A 74 -10.91 5.70 12.44
CA SER A 74 -10.29 7.01 12.21
C SER A 74 -11.15 8.19 12.68
N LYS A 75 -12.48 8.02 12.72
CA LYS A 75 -13.43 9.10 13.09
C LYS A 75 -13.72 9.16 14.59
N THR A 76 -13.95 7.99 15.19
CA THR A 76 -14.39 7.92 16.60
C THR A 76 -13.24 7.70 17.55
N GLY A 77 -12.11 7.14 17.07
CA GLY A 77 -10.99 6.72 17.90
C GLY A 77 -11.29 5.45 18.70
N GLU A 78 -12.41 4.77 18.43
CA GLU A 78 -12.78 3.53 19.12
C GLU A 78 -12.04 2.33 18.52
N VAL A 79 -11.65 1.39 19.41
CA VAL A 79 -11.04 0.13 18.98
C VAL A 79 -12.13 -0.78 18.42
N ILE A 80 -12.04 -1.09 17.13
CA ILE A 80 -12.96 -1.97 16.40
C ILE A 80 -12.60 -3.43 16.65
N ALA A 81 -11.31 -3.74 16.59
CA ALA A 81 -10.78 -5.08 16.81
C ALA A 81 -9.40 -4.98 17.48
N GLU A 82 -9.19 -5.79 18.52
CA GLU A 82 -7.93 -5.83 19.26
C GLU A 82 -6.88 -6.68 18.51
N ALA A 83 -5.62 -6.29 18.66
CA ALA A 83 -4.47 -7.04 18.16
C ALA A 83 -4.49 -8.51 18.61
N GLY A 84 -4.12 -9.41 17.72
CA GLY A 84 -4.02 -10.85 17.99
C GLY A 84 -5.36 -11.59 18.11
N LYS A 85 -6.51 -10.90 18.15
CA LYS A 85 -7.83 -11.54 18.13
C LYS A 85 -8.25 -11.84 16.68
N LYS A 86 -8.71 -13.07 16.45
CA LYS A 86 -9.16 -13.49 15.12
C LYS A 86 -10.46 -12.79 14.74
N ILE A 87 -10.45 -12.10 13.60
CA ILE A 87 -11.63 -11.45 13.04
C ILE A 87 -12.54 -12.50 12.41
N THR A 88 -13.75 -12.66 12.97
CA THR A 88 -14.70 -13.66 12.54
C THR A 88 -15.51 -13.21 11.32
N PRO A 89 -16.01 -14.14 10.48
CA PRO A 89 -16.90 -13.79 9.37
C PRO A 89 -18.16 -13.04 9.79
N ARG A 90 -18.69 -13.34 11.00
CA ARG A 90 -19.85 -12.66 11.56
C ARG A 90 -19.56 -11.19 11.84
N PHE A 91 -18.42 -10.90 12.47
CA PHE A 91 -17.97 -9.55 12.76
C PHE A 91 -17.75 -8.74 11.48
N VAL A 92 -17.12 -9.35 10.45
CA VAL A 92 -16.94 -8.70 9.14
C VAL A 92 -18.30 -8.28 8.57
N LYS A 93 -19.28 -9.19 8.58
CA LYS A 93 -20.61 -8.91 8.08
C LYS A 93 -21.35 -7.81 8.87
N GLU A 94 -21.23 -7.79 10.19
CA GLU A 94 -21.82 -6.72 11.02
C GLU A 94 -21.28 -5.34 10.65
N ILE A 95 -19.97 -5.22 10.40
CA ILE A 95 -19.35 -3.94 10.00
C ILE A 95 -19.75 -3.56 8.57
N GLU A 96 -19.76 -4.51 7.65
CA GLU A 96 -20.20 -4.27 6.26
C GLU A 96 -21.66 -3.83 6.19
N ASP A 97 -22.56 -4.52 6.89
CA ASP A 97 -23.99 -4.21 6.92
C ASP A 97 -24.26 -2.85 7.60
N SER A 98 -23.51 -2.50 8.64
CA SER A 98 -23.66 -1.22 9.34
C SER A 98 -23.03 -0.05 8.56
N ASN A 99 -22.05 -0.32 7.70
CA ASN A 99 -21.24 0.68 7.00
C ASN A 99 -20.73 1.81 7.94
N SER A 100 -20.47 1.43 9.20
CA SER A 100 -20.15 2.39 10.27
C SER A 100 -18.73 2.88 10.20
N VAL A 101 -17.80 2.02 9.77
CA VAL A 101 -16.36 2.30 9.71
C VAL A 101 -15.89 2.33 8.26
N LYS A 102 -15.44 3.49 7.81
CA LYS A 102 -14.92 3.69 6.44
C LYS A 102 -13.40 3.73 6.38
N GLU A 103 -12.78 4.25 7.41
CA GLU A 103 -11.34 4.42 7.51
C GLU A 103 -10.85 3.97 8.87
N ILE A 104 -9.68 3.37 8.92
CA ILE A 104 -9.01 2.93 10.14
C ILE A 104 -7.69 3.63 10.32
N LEU A 105 -7.29 3.77 11.57
CA LEU A 105 -5.94 4.21 11.94
C LEU A 105 -5.01 3.00 12.02
N VAL A 106 -3.89 3.10 11.34
CA VAL A 106 -2.83 2.09 11.38
C VAL A 106 -1.52 2.71 11.86
N PRO A 107 -0.62 1.92 12.49
CA PRO A 107 0.68 2.40 12.91
C PRO A 107 1.50 2.97 11.75
N PHE A 108 2.46 3.84 12.09
CA PHE A 108 3.33 4.48 11.11
C PHE A 108 4.07 3.48 10.23
N GLU A 109 4.53 2.38 10.81
CA GLU A 109 5.30 1.33 10.14
C GLU A 109 4.49 0.54 9.11
N SER A 110 3.18 0.66 9.12
CA SER A 110 2.29 -0.11 8.22
C SER A 110 2.46 0.19 6.73
N ILE A 111 3.04 1.36 6.40
CA ILE A 111 3.30 1.75 5.01
C ILE A 111 4.67 1.28 4.50
N ILE A 112 5.59 0.96 5.41
CA ILE A 112 6.95 0.53 5.07
C ILE A 112 6.90 -0.83 4.40
N GLY A 113 7.64 -0.98 3.30
CA GLY A 113 7.64 -2.19 2.47
C GLY A 113 6.47 -2.28 1.49
N ARG A 114 5.57 -1.28 1.47
CA ARG A 114 4.56 -1.14 0.41
C ARG A 114 5.15 -0.44 -0.79
N PHE A 115 4.50 -0.57 -1.94
CA PHE A 115 4.95 0.01 -3.19
C PHE A 115 4.06 1.20 -3.56
N ALA A 116 4.67 2.30 -4.01
CA ALA A 116 3.94 3.46 -4.48
C ALA A 116 3.13 3.13 -5.75
N SER A 117 1.92 3.69 -5.87
CA SER A 117 1.09 3.49 -7.07
C SER A 117 1.30 4.57 -8.12
N SER A 118 1.76 5.75 -7.73
CA SER A 118 1.97 6.91 -8.59
C SER A 118 3.24 7.64 -8.24
N ASP A 119 3.75 8.41 -9.19
CA ASP A 119 4.90 9.28 -8.96
C ASP A 119 4.54 10.42 -8.01
N ILE A 120 5.40 10.67 -7.03
CA ILE A 120 5.32 11.87 -6.18
C ILE A 120 6.45 12.80 -6.57
N ILE A 121 6.07 13.93 -7.15
CA ILE A 121 7.01 14.90 -7.74
C ILE A 121 6.91 16.27 -7.07
N ASN A 122 7.99 17.01 -7.10
CA ASN A 122 7.98 18.42 -6.80
C ASN A 122 7.43 19.19 -8.00
N GLU A 123 6.22 19.71 -7.90
CA GLU A 123 5.58 20.47 -8.99
C GLU A 123 6.39 21.69 -9.48
N LYS A 124 7.27 22.24 -8.63
CA LYS A 124 8.06 23.43 -8.96
C LYS A 124 9.37 23.11 -9.67
N THR A 125 10.01 22.01 -9.29
CA THR A 125 11.34 21.63 -9.80
C THR A 125 11.30 20.45 -10.77
N GLY A 126 10.22 19.67 -10.76
CA GLY A 126 10.11 18.42 -11.51
C GLY A 126 10.93 17.28 -10.90
N GLU A 127 11.49 17.47 -9.70
CA GLU A 127 12.23 16.42 -8.99
C GLU A 127 11.26 15.31 -8.53
N ILE A 128 11.61 14.07 -8.82
CA ILE A 128 10.83 12.91 -8.39
C ILE A 128 11.33 12.50 -7.00
N TRP A 129 10.45 12.48 -6.02
CA TRP A 129 10.75 12.06 -4.65
C TRP A 129 10.44 10.58 -4.42
N LEU A 130 9.47 10.02 -5.16
CA LEU A 130 9.09 8.61 -5.12
C LEU A 130 8.50 8.24 -6.48
N GLU A 131 9.00 7.16 -7.08
CA GLU A 131 8.50 6.66 -8.36
C GLU A 131 7.38 5.62 -8.17
N ALA A 132 6.47 5.54 -9.13
CA ALA A 132 5.47 4.48 -9.18
C ALA A 132 6.14 3.10 -9.21
N GLY A 133 5.69 2.18 -8.36
CA GLY A 133 6.30 0.86 -8.18
C GLY A 133 7.56 0.83 -7.33
N GLU A 134 8.02 1.97 -6.79
CA GLU A 134 9.13 2.00 -5.84
C GLU A 134 8.65 1.59 -4.44
N GLU A 135 9.50 0.83 -3.73
CA GLU A 135 9.24 0.41 -2.35
C GLU A 135 9.40 1.59 -1.39
N ILE A 136 8.43 1.77 -0.50
CA ILE A 136 8.47 2.77 0.55
C ILE A 136 9.40 2.30 1.66
N THR A 137 10.46 3.08 1.88
CA THR A 137 11.50 2.79 2.86
C THR A 137 11.57 3.86 3.94
N CYS A 138 11.94 3.46 5.14
CA CYS A 138 12.12 4.36 6.26
C CYS A 138 13.16 3.80 7.22
N ASP A 139 14.15 4.63 7.56
CA ASP A 139 15.13 4.31 8.59
C ASP A 139 14.76 5.04 9.89
N PHE A 140 14.77 4.31 10.99
CA PHE A 140 14.49 4.84 12.32
C PHE A 140 15.73 4.78 13.21
N ASP A 141 15.93 5.80 14.01
CA ASP A 141 16.77 5.70 15.19
C ASP A 141 15.98 4.97 16.29
N GLN A 142 16.39 3.76 16.63
CA GLN A 142 15.75 2.93 17.66
C GLN A 142 15.68 3.58 19.05
N LYS A 143 16.52 4.57 19.33
CA LYS A 143 16.57 5.24 20.65
C LYS A 143 15.62 6.43 20.75
N SER A 144 15.53 7.21 19.69
CA SER A 144 14.71 8.44 19.66
C SER A 144 13.36 8.27 18.98
N GLY A 145 13.18 7.17 18.21
CA GLY A 145 11.99 6.96 17.37
C GLY A 145 11.89 7.95 16.19
N SER A 146 12.98 8.72 15.94
CA SER A 146 12.98 9.69 14.86
C SER A 146 13.36 9.06 13.52
N ILE A 147 12.76 9.57 12.46
CA ILE A 147 13.05 9.16 11.09
C ILE A 147 14.39 9.74 10.67
N THR A 148 15.33 8.87 10.31
CA THR A 148 16.71 9.25 9.97
C THR A 148 17.02 9.15 8.48
N GLY A 149 16.23 8.36 7.72
CA GLY A 149 16.46 8.12 6.30
C GLY A 149 15.29 7.46 5.59
N GLY A 150 15.55 7.03 4.36
CA GLY A 150 14.56 6.44 3.47
C GLY A 150 13.80 7.48 2.63
N ASN A 151 13.07 7.02 1.60
CA ASN A 151 12.28 7.91 0.74
C ASN A 151 11.11 8.55 1.50
N LEU A 152 10.56 7.88 2.52
CA LEU A 152 9.51 8.43 3.36
C LEU A 152 9.95 9.69 4.12
N LYS A 153 11.23 9.77 4.53
CA LYS A 153 11.80 10.99 5.12
C LYS A 153 11.78 12.16 4.13
N THR A 154 12.19 11.90 2.89
CA THR A 154 12.16 12.92 1.83
C THR A 154 10.76 13.46 1.61
N LEU A 155 9.75 12.59 1.60
CA LEU A 155 8.35 12.99 1.46
C LEU A 155 7.91 13.91 2.61
N PHE A 156 8.21 13.54 3.85
CA PHE A 156 7.82 14.37 5.01
C PHE A 156 8.57 15.70 5.09
N ASP A 157 9.85 15.70 4.80
CA ASP A 157 10.65 16.94 4.78
C ASP A 157 10.10 17.94 3.73
N ASN A 158 9.40 17.44 2.71
CA ASN A 158 8.74 18.24 1.68
C ASN A 158 7.22 18.46 1.92
N GLY A 159 6.71 18.06 3.08
CA GLY A 159 5.33 18.32 3.49
C GLY A 159 4.29 17.40 2.83
N VAL A 160 4.70 16.26 2.27
CA VAL A 160 3.79 15.25 1.72
C VAL A 160 3.14 14.49 2.88
N THR A 161 1.82 14.54 2.95
CA THR A 161 1.02 13.90 4.00
C THR A 161 0.09 12.80 3.49
N GLU A 162 0.06 12.59 2.18
CA GLU A 162 -0.74 11.56 1.54
C GLU A 162 0.11 10.77 0.58
N VAL A 163 0.03 9.44 0.68
CA VAL A 163 0.74 8.50 -0.20
C VAL A 163 -0.24 7.45 -0.70
N GLN A 164 -0.23 7.22 -2.00
CA GLN A 164 -0.99 6.15 -2.62
C GLN A 164 -0.09 4.94 -2.85
N THR A 165 -0.55 3.78 -2.40
CA THR A 165 0.19 2.53 -2.52
C THR A 165 -0.57 1.52 -3.35
N LEU A 166 0.16 0.58 -3.93
CA LEU A 166 -0.42 -0.58 -4.60
C LEU A 166 -0.98 -1.54 -3.55
N ASP A 167 -2.18 -2.04 -3.82
CA ASP A 167 -2.75 -3.14 -3.06
C ASP A 167 -2.23 -4.46 -3.62
N ILE A 168 -1.11 -4.90 -3.08
CA ILE A 168 -0.48 -6.14 -3.45
C ILE A 168 -0.72 -7.13 -2.32
N ASP A 169 -1.46 -8.20 -2.59
CA ASP A 169 -1.45 -9.36 -1.72
C ASP A 169 -0.04 -9.95 -1.76
N HIS A 170 0.65 -9.88 -0.64
CA HIS A 170 1.92 -10.58 -0.48
C HIS A 170 1.67 -12.09 -0.49
N VAL A 171 1.50 -12.61 -1.67
CA VAL A 171 1.63 -14.04 -1.90
C VAL A 171 3.13 -14.30 -1.93
N ASN A 172 3.57 -15.04 -0.94
CA ASN A 172 4.95 -15.45 -0.72
C ASN A 172 5.66 -16.00 -1.97
#